data_0c9c09fadea8bcc03e0f6d11a9f8fed6
#
_entry.id   0c9c09fadea8bcc03e0f6d11a9f8fed6
#
_cell.length_a   1.000
_cell.length_b   1.000
_cell.length_c   1.000
_cell.angle_alpha   90.00
_cell.angle_beta   90.00
_cell.angle_gamma   90.00
#
_symmetry.space_group_name_H-M   'P 1'
#
loop_
_entity.id
_entity.type
_entity.pdbx_description
1 polymer ?
#
loop_
_entity_poly.entity_id
_entity_poly.type
_entity_poly.pdbx_seq_one_letter_code
_entity_poly.pdbx_strand_id
1 'polypeptide(L)' 'MEYQNNGKTLQSDGTISTTVIDWDEFRKHAKVGDTIREPSRTLRIYEKAYELTASGQHFVVHIFAQ' A
#
# COMPACT_ATOMS: atom_id res chain seq x y z
N MET A 1 -4.32 5.35 -21.31
CA MET A 1 -4.65 5.13 -21.07
C MET A 1 -4.71 4.96 -20.75
N GLU A 2 -4.60 5.04 -20.76
CA GLU A 2 -5.00 4.87 -20.44
C GLU A 2 -5.20 4.98 -20.09
N TYR A 3 -4.89 5.24 -20.28
CA TYR A 3 -5.55 5.44 -19.98
C TYR A 3 -5.67 6.24 -19.67
N GLN A 4 -5.75 6.52 -19.78
CA GLN A 4 -6.15 7.11 -19.59
C GLN A 4 -6.43 7.76 -19.47
N ASN A 5 -6.51 8.24 -19.71
CA ASN A 5 -7.08 8.71 -19.80
C ASN A 5 -7.26 9.42 -19.81
N ASN A 6 -7.32 9.82 -19.95
CA ASN A 6 -7.85 10.31 -20.07
C ASN A 6 -8.26 10.83 -19.82
N GLY A 7 -8.10 11.11 -19.66
CA GLY A 7 -8.73 11.56 -19.49
C GLY A 7 -9.39 11.69 -19.04
N LYS A 8 -9.45 11.78 -19.40
CA LYS A 8 -10.33 11.64 -19.03
C LYS A 8 -11.35 11.65 -18.14
N THR A 9 -11.94 11.74 -18.49
CA THR A 9 -13.05 11.65 -17.57
C THR A 9 -12.89 10.50 -16.61
N LEU A 10 -13.06 10.78 -15.34
CA LEU A 10 -12.96 9.71 -14.35
C LEU A 10 -14.28 8.98 -14.26
N GLN A 11 -14.19 7.68 -14.14
CA GLN A 11 -15.35 6.87 -13.86
C GLN A 11 -15.74 7.06 -12.40
N SER A 12 -17.04 7.05 -12.13
CA SER A 12 -17.50 7.23 -10.76
C SER A 12 -17.11 6.08 -9.85
N ASP A 13 -16.92 4.91 -10.41
CA ASP A 13 -16.55 3.71 -9.66
C ASP A 13 -15.34 3.03 -10.28
N GLY A 14 -14.72 3.69 -11.22
CA GLY A 14 -13.68 3.05 -12.00
C GLY A 14 -12.31 3.20 -11.40
N THR A 15 -11.44 2.35 -11.86
CA THR A 15 -10.03 2.43 -11.53
C THR A 15 -9.35 3.34 -12.53
N ILE A 16 -8.69 4.37 -12.04
CA ILE A 16 -7.95 5.30 -12.88
C ILE A 16 -6.65 4.67 -13.32
N SER A 17 -6.02 3.94 -12.42
CA SER A 17 -4.71 3.36 -12.68
C SER A 17 -4.55 2.13 -11.81
N THR A 18 -3.89 1.12 -12.37
CA THR A 18 -3.56 -0.10 -11.64
C THR A 18 -2.13 -0.48 -11.97
N THR A 19 -1.37 -0.81 -10.96
CA THR A 19 -0.01 -1.26 -11.16
C THR A 19 0.28 -2.40 -10.19
N VAL A 20 1.30 -3.18 -10.51
CA VAL A 20 1.72 -4.30 -9.66
C VAL A 20 3.04 -3.91 -9.01
N ILE A 21 3.11 -4.12 -7.71
CA ILE A 21 4.33 -3.84 -6.96
C ILE A 21 4.71 -5.07 -6.16
N ASP A 22 5.97 -5.14 -5.74
CA ASP A 22 6.43 -6.24 -4.93
C ASP A 22 6.37 -5.88 -3.44
N TRP A 23 6.80 -6.83 -2.60
CA TRP A 23 6.77 -6.63 -1.16
C TRP A 23 7.62 -5.46 -0.70
N ASP A 24 8.78 -5.24 -1.33
CA ASP A 24 9.65 -4.14 -0.93
C ASP A 24 8.99 -2.80 -1.21
N GLU A 25 8.36 -2.67 -2.37
CA GLU A 25 7.64 -1.45 -2.70
C GLU A 25 6.45 -1.26 -1.76
N PHE A 26 5.75 -2.35 -1.46
CA PHE A 26 4.63 -2.27 -0.52
C PHE A 26 5.08 -1.74 0.83
N ARG A 27 6.18 -2.28 1.36
CA ARG A 27 6.67 -1.86 2.67
C ARG A 27 7.09 -0.41 2.70
N LYS A 28 7.64 0.08 1.59
CA LYS A 28 8.07 1.47 1.51
C LYS A 28 6.90 2.44 1.50
N HIS A 29 5.82 2.07 0.84
CA HIS A 29 4.74 3.02 0.57
C HIS A 29 3.50 2.81 1.43
N ALA A 30 3.38 1.69 2.10
CA ALA A 30 2.22 1.42 2.94
C ALA A 30 2.13 2.44 4.07
N LYS A 31 0.91 2.89 4.34
CA LYS A 31 0.70 3.85 5.41
C LYS A 31 -0.63 3.58 6.08
N VAL A 32 -0.78 4.12 7.26
CA VAL A 32 -2.01 3.97 8.03
C VAL A 32 -3.19 4.50 7.22
N GLY A 33 -4.24 3.71 7.19
CA GLY A 33 -5.43 4.02 6.41
C GLY A 33 -5.51 3.30 5.09
N ASP A 34 -4.40 2.75 4.62
CA ASP A 34 -4.40 1.99 3.37
C ASP A 34 -5.17 0.69 3.52
N THR A 35 -5.78 0.24 2.44
CA THR A 35 -6.57 -0.97 2.40
C THR A 35 -5.80 -2.08 1.70
N ILE A 36 -5.81 -3.27 2.28
CA ILE A 36 -5.23 -4.47 1.68
C ILE A 36 -6.37 -5.42 1.37
N ARG A 37 -6.50 -5.80 0.10
CA ARG A 37 -7.52 -6.75 -0.31
C ARG A 37 -6.88 -8.09 -0.59
N GLU A 38 -7.33 -9.10 0.14
CA GLU A 38 -6.94 -10.48 -0.07
C GLU A 38 -8.14 -11.24 -0.61
N PRO A 39 -7.92 -12.42 -1.20
CA PRO A 39 -9.05 -13.15 -1.78
C PRO A 39 -10.19 -13.43 -0.81
N SER A 40 -9.90 -13.63 0.46
CA SER A 40 -10.92 -14.01 1.43
C SER A 40 -11.29 -12.91 2.40
N ARG A 41 -10.59 -11.77 2.37
CA ARG A 41 -10.85 -10.72 3.36
C ARG A 41 -10.26 -9.41 2.92
N THR A 42 -10.68 -8.34 3.59
CA THR A 42 -10.12 -7.01 3.39
C THR A 42 -9.60 -6.53 4.74
N LEU A 43 -8.38 -6.01 4.72
CA LEU A 43 -7.72 -5.49 5.91
C LEU A 43 -7.45 -4.02 5.73
N ARG A 44 -7.29 -3.31 6.84
CA ARG A 44 -6.86 -1.92 6.81
C ARG A 44 -5.65 -1.77 7.71
N ILE A 45 -4.64 -1.07 7.23
CA ILE A 45 -3.45 -0.82 8.01
C ILE A 45 -3.80 0.19 9.09
N TYR A 46 -3.58 -0.19 10.34
CA TYR A 46 -3.90 0.71 11.45
C TYR A 46 -2.65 1.22 12.16
N GLU A 47 -1.50 0.61 11.90
CA GLU A 47 -0.27 1.08 12.52
C GLU A 47 0.92 0.68 11.66
N LYS A 48 1.90 1.56 11.58
CA LYS A 48 3.18 1.27 10.95
C LYS A 48 4.26 1.78 11.89
N ALA A 49 5.17 0.90 12.28
CA ALA A 49 6.20 1.24 13.25
C ALA A 49 7.58 0.90 12.70
N TYR A 50 8.55 1.69 13.08
CA TYR A 50 9.96 1.43 12.76
C TYR A 50 10.69 1.14 14.05
N GLU A 51 11.45 0.07 14.04
CA GLU A 51 12.20 -0.33 15.21
C GLU A 51 13.67 -0.40 14.85
N LEU A 52 14.50 0.37 15.56
CA LEU A 52 15.93 0.35 15.31
C LEU A 52 16.51 -0.96 15.82
N THR A 53 17.36 -1.59 15.01
CA THR A 53 18.00 -2.84 15.42
C THR A 53 19.04 -2.58 16.50
N ALA A 54 19.45 -3.65 17.17
CA ALA A 54 20.41 -3.53 18.25
C ALA A 54 21.75 -2.93 17.77
N SER A 55 22.12 -3.19 16.51
CA SER A 55 23.35 -2.63 15.95
C SER A 55 23.25 -1.12 15.71
N GLY A 56 22.03 -0.61 15.64
CA GLY A 56 21.81 0.81 15.35
C GLY A 56 21.98 1.17 13.89
N GLN A 57 22.08 0.20 13.01
CA GLN A 57 22.34 0.48 11.60
C GLN A 57 21.17 0.17 10.66
N HIS A 58 20.13 -0.47 11.17
CA HIS A 58 19.01 -0.88 10.34
C HIS A 58 17.71 -0.66 11.09
N PHE A 59 16.63 -0.63 10.35
CA PHE A 59 15.30 -0.57 10.93
C PHE A 59 14.50 -1.80 10.55
N VAL A 60 13.71 -2.30 11.49
CA VAL A 60 12.67 -3.28 11.21
C VAL A 60 11.38 -2.51 11.03
N VAL A 61 10.66 -2.80 9.97
CA VAL A 61 9.40 -2.14 9.69
C VAL A 61 8.27 -3.09 10.05
N HIS A 62 7.40 -2.64 10.95
CA HIS A 62 6.24 -3.40 11.37
C HIS A 62 4.99 -2.76 10.77
N ILE A 63 4.20 -3.54 10.05
CA ILE A 63 2.94 -3.06 9.48
C ILE A 63 1.83 -3.92 10.06
N PHE A 64 0.91 -3.28 10.76
CA PHE A 64 -0.20 -3.96 11.42
C PHE A 64 -1.49 -3.66 10.68
N ALA A 65 -2.24 -4.71 10.37
CA ALA A 65 -3.50 -4.59 9.65
C ALA A 65 -4.52 -5.58 10.20
N GLN A 66 -5.77 -5.16 10.13
CA GLN A 66 -6.87 -6.04 10.53
C GLN A 66 -8.17 -5.62 9.86
#